data_acb9c9684c2beee44cca78227aa8de0e
#
_entry.id   acb9c9684c2beee44cca78227aa8de0e
#
_cell.length_a   1.000
_cell.length_b   1.000
_cell.length_c   1.000
_cell.angle_alpha   90.00
_cell.angle_beta   90.00
_cell.angle_gamma   90.00
#
_symmetry.space_group_name_H-M   'P 1'
#
loop_
_entity.id
_entity.type
_entity.pdbx_description
1 polymer ?
#
loop_
_entity_poly.entity_id
_entity_poly.type
_entity_poly.pdbx_seq_one_letter_code
_entity_poly.pdbx_strand_id
1 'polypeptide(L)'
;LFVRASVSPRPDRKARGCIEQQRSKVHKKCKASPDMILDSVNGTDLTPVQKARIELVNDHIKQLSSNIQKLDKLIDLMIEPYEDYISFLCQIPGVSRNSAIIILSEIGIDMNQFTTSRRITSWAGLTPSSNQSAGKKKSVRISRAGVYLKPCLVEVAHAAVNDKSHPYYANKFNKISKRRGKKRAYIAIARKILVAAYHMLLTGEIWNPADLSEVETPVEQRLKYVKNNLKSDIKQLLDIGLTVEELTLMIQQNANIIATQ
;
A
#
# COMPACT_ATOMS: atom_id res chain seq x y z
N LEU A 1 -21.28 -63.93 -9.79
CA LEU A 1 -21.13 -63.05 -8.63
C LEU A 1 -20.86 -61.65 -9.15
N PHE A 2 -21.95 -60.84 -9.29
CA PHE A 2 -21.87 -59.44 -9.67
C PHE A 2 -21.62 -58.64 -8.40
N VAL A 3 -20.45 -58.00 -8.30
CA VAL A 3 -20.16 -57.00 -7.27
C VAL A 3 -20.82 -55.68 -7.70
N ARG A 4 -21.87 -55.29 -7.00
CA ARG A 4 -22.51 -53.98 -7.14
C ARG A 4 -21.51 -52.91 -6.66
N ALA A 5 -21.06 -52.03 -7.57
CA ALA A 5 -20.39 -50.82 -7.21
C ALA A 5 -21.33 -49.95 -6.37
N SER A 6 -20.96 -49.65 -5.13
CA SER A 6 -21.66 -48.74 -4.25
C SER A 6 -21.49 -47.31 -4.79
N VAL A 7 -22.58 -46.76 -5.29
CA VAL A 7 -22.66 -45.33 -5.66
C VAL A 7 -22.57 -44.53 -4.36
N SER A 8 -21.49 -43.78 -4.19
CA SER A 8 -21.37 -42.87 -3.05
C SER A 8 -22.48 -41.81 -3.09
N PRO A 9 -23.11 -41.50 -1.94
CA PRO A 9 -24.20 -40.55 -1.88
C PRO A 9 -23.76 -39.18 -2.34
N ARG A 10 -24.57 -38.52 -3.20
CA ARG A 10 -24.35 -37.16 -3.64
C ARG A 10 -24.31 -36.22 -2.43
N PRO A 11 -23.30 -35.35 -2.27
CA PRO A 11 -23.23 -34.45 -1.13
C PRO A 11 -24.45 -33.52 -1.09
N ASP A 12 -24.96 -33.33 0.11
CA ASP A 12 -26.13 -32.50 0.41
C ASP A 12 -25.94 -31.05 -0.04
N ARG A 13 -27.03 -30.35 -0.40
CA ARG A 13 -26.99 -28.95 -0.89
C ARG A 13 -26.24 -28.01 0.04
N LYS A 14 -26.33 -28.21 1.36
CA LYS A 14 -25.57 -27.45 2.38
C LYS A 14 -24.06 -27.70 2.30
N ALA A 15 -23.64 -28.93 2.04
CA ALA A 15 -22.23 -29.28 1.87
C ALA A 15 -21.64 -28.67 0.61
N ARG A 16 -22.39 -28.55 -0.48
CA ARG A 16 -21.93 -27.89 -1.72
C ARG A 16 -21.67 -26.39 -1.54
N GLY A 17 -22.54 -25.67 -0.84
CA GLY A 17 -22.35 -24.25 -0.54
C GLY A 17 -21.11 -23.97 0.32
N CYS A 18 -20.81 -24.85 1.28
CA CYS A 18 -19.61 -24.78 2.09
C CYS A 18 -18.34 -25.04 1.26
N ILE A 19 -18.38 -25.99 0.33
CA ILE A 19 -17.27 -26.35 -0.57
C ILE A 19 -16.97 -25.19 -1.54
N GLU A 20 -17.98 -24.55 -2.12
CA GLU A 20 -17.80 -23.38 -3.00
C GLU A 20 -17.21 -22.16 -2.26
N GLN A 21 -17.66 -21.90 -1.04
CA GLN A 21 -17.07 -20.86 -0.19
C GLN A 21 -15.61 -21.14 0.17
N GLN A 22 -15.23 -22.40 0.35
CA GLN A 22 -13.85 -22.78 0.62
C GLN A 22 -12.95 -22.68 -0.63
N ARG A 23 -13.48 -23.00 -1.81
CA ARG A 23 -12.78 -22.83 -3.10
C ARG A 23 -12.40 -21.38 -3.36
N SER A 24 -13.26 -20.42 -3.01
CA SER A 24 -12.99 -18.98 -3.20
C SER A 24 -11.87 -18.44 -2.33
N LYS A 25 -11.51 -19.14 -1.23
CA LYS A 25 -10.45 -18.74 -0.30
C LYS A 25 -9.06 -19.19 -0.73
N VAL A 26 -8.94 -20.05 -1.74
CA VAL A 26 -7.65 -20.54 -2.22
C VAL A 26 -6.97 -19.44 -3.04
N HIS A 27 -5.76 -19.05 -2.61
CA HIS A 27 -5.02 -17.98 -3.27
C HIS A 27 -4.56 -18.38 -4.68
N LYS A 28 -4.70 -17.49 -5.67
CA LYS A 28 -4.37 -17.72 -7.11
C LYS A 28 -2.93 -18.21 -7.38
N LYS A 29 -1.99 -17.99 -6.46
CA LYS A 29 -0.60 -18.45 -6.56
C LYS A 29 -0.40 -19.87 -6.01
N CYS A 30 -1.42 -20.50 -5.44
CA CYS A 30 -1.34 -21.88 -4.97
C CYS A 30 -1.22 -22.81 -6.18
N LYS A 31 -0.22 -23.69 -6.16
CA LYS A 31 0.02 -24.65 -7.25
C LYS A 31 -0.92 -25.86 -7.20
N ALA A 32 -1.47 -26.17 -6.02
CA ALA A 32 -2.44 -27.22 -5.84
C ALA A 32 -3.83 -26.76 -6.31
N SER A 33 -4.59 -27.64 -6.95
CA SER A 33 -5.97 -27.35 -7.30
C SER A 33 -6.83 -27.19 -6.04
N PRO A 34 -7.91 -26.38 -6.09
CA PRO A 34 -8.82 -26.26 -4.94
C PRO A 34 -9.37 -27.60 -4.45
N ASP A 35 -9.60 -28.56 -5.37
CA ASP A 35 -10.12 -29.88 -5.05
C ASP A 35 -9.08 -30.72 -4.29
N MET A 36 -7.81 -30.67 -4.67
CA MET A 36 -6.73 -31.33 -3.95
C MET A 36 -6.56 -30.78 -2.52
N ILE A 37 -6.74 -29.48 -2.33
CA ILE A 37 -6.67 -28.86 -1.01
C ILE A 37 -7.86 -29.32 -0.15
N LEU A 38 -9.06 -29.33 -0.72
CA LEU A 38 -10.26 -29.80 -0.03
C LEU A 38 -10.16 -31.28 0.37
N ASP A 39 -9.65 -32.12 -0.51
CA ASP A 39 -9.42 -33.55 -0.24
C ASP A 39 -8.42 -33.74 0.91
N SER A 40 -7.34 -32.98 0.90
CA SER A 40 -6.33 -33.01 1.97
C SER A 40 -6.91 -32.56 3.32
N VAL A 41 -7.77 -31.53 3.33
CA VAL A 41 -8.41 -31.04 4.56
C VAL A 41 -9.46 -32.02 5.06
N ASN A 42 -10.28 -32.59 4.16
CA ASN A 42 -11.32 -33.55 4.53
C ASN A 42 -10.76 -34.90 4.98
N GLY A 43 -9.57 -35.28 4.50
CA GLY A 43 -8.87 -36.50 4.91
C GLY A 43 -8.11 -36.40 6.23
N THR A 44 -8.09 -35.22 6.87
CA THR A 44 -7.33 -34.98 8.10
C THR A 44 -8.26 -35.15 9.33
N ASP A 45 -8.15 -36.28 10.03
CA ASP A 45 -8.81 -36.46 11.31
C ASP A 45 -8.06 -35.71 12.43
N LEU A 46 -8.62 -34.59 12.84
CA LEU A 46 -8.08 -33.82 13.98
C LEU A 46 -8.51 -34.49 15.29
N THR A 47 -7.55 -34.71 16.19
CA THR A 47 -7.84 -35.16 17.56
C THR A 47 -8.67 -34.11 18.31
N PRO A 48 -9.45 -34.48 19.33
CA PRO A 48 -10.21 -33.51 20.14
C PRO A 48 -9.36 -32.38 20.71
N VAL A 49 -8.11 -32.69 21.12
CA VAL A 49 -7.17 -31.71 21.65
C VAL A 49 -6.74 -30.70 20.56
N GLN A 50 -6.50 -31.15 19.33
CA GLN A 50 -6.17 -30.28 18.22
C GLN A 50 -7.33 -29.37 17.86
N LYS A 51 -8.56 -29.88 17.81
CA LYS A 51 -9.78 -29.09 17.58
C LYS A 51 -9.93 -28.01 18.63
N ALA A 52 -9.84 -28.35 19.92
CA ALA A 52 -9.92 -27.39 21.01
C ALA A 52 -8.85 -26.29 20.93
N ARG A 53 -7.61 -26.63 20.54
CA ARG A 53 -6.54 -25.65 20.34
C ARG A 53 -6.84 -24.70 19.18
N ILE A 54 -7.35 -25.20 18.06
CA ILE A 54 -7.71 -24.39 16.89
C ILE A 54 -8.86 -23.44 17.25
N GLU A 55 -9.88 -23.92 17.95
CA GLU A 55 -11.01 -23.12 18.44
C GLU A 55 -10.53 -21.98 19.34
N LEU A 56 -9.67 -22.27 20.32
CA LEU A 56 -9.10 -21.27 21.21
C LEU A 56 -8.32 -20.17 20.45
N VAL A 57 -7.49 -20.58 19.47
CA VAL A 57 -6.74 -19.63 18.64
C VAL A 57 -7.68 -18.77 17.78
N ASN A 58 -8.70 -19.38 17.18
CA ASN A 58 -9.68 -18.66 16.39
C ASN A 58 -10.47 -17.64 17.21
N ASP A 59 -10.86 -17.99 18.42
CA ASP A 59 -11.58 -17.07 19.31
C ASP A 59 -10.67 -15.91 19.76
N HIS A 60 -9.38 -16.18 20.01
CA HIS A 60 -8.42 -15.12 20.29
C HIS A 60 -8.23 -14.17 19.10
N ILE A 61 -8.15 -14.72 17.87
CA ILE A 61 -8.07 -13.90 16.65
C ILE A 61 -9.32 -13.02 16.50
N LYS A 62 -10.53 -13.55 16.72
CA LYS A 62 -11.76 -12.77 16.69
C LYS A 62 -11.77 -11.66 17.72
N GLN A 63 -11.32 -11.95 18.96
CA GLN A 63 -11.23 -10.96 20.03
C GLN A 63 -10.25 -9.85 19.70
N LEU A 64 -9.05 -10.20 19.18
CA LEU A 64 -8.07 -9.20 18.74
C LEU A 64 -8.62 -8.33 17.61
N SER A 65 -9.29 -8.93 16.62
CA SER A 65 -9.91 -8.20 15.51
C SER A 65 -10.98 -7.21 16.02
N SER A 66 -11.80 -7.63 16.99
CA SER A 66 -12.79 -6.74 17.62
C SER A 66 -12.12 -5.59 18.38
N ASN A 67 -11.03 -5.86 19.08
CA ASN A 67 -10.29 -4.82 19.81
C ASN A 67 -9.62 -3.81 18.87
N ILE A 68 -9.05 -4.28 17.75
CA ILE A 68 -8.51 -3.41 16.68
C ILE A 68 -9.61 -2.48 16.16
N GLN A 69 -10.79 -3.01 15.82
CA GLN A 69 -11.91 -2.17 15.35
C GLN A 69 -12.35 -1.11 16.38
N LYS A 70 -12.30 -1.42 17.67
CA LYS A 70 -12.60 -0.44 18.72
C LYS A 70 -11.54 0.64 18.79
N LEU A 71 -10.26 0.28 18.68
CA LEU A 71 -9.16 1.24 18.66
C LEU A 71 -9.20 2.12 17.41
N ASP A 72 -9.50 1.57 16.24
CA ASP A 72 -9.66 2.33 15.00
C ASP A 72 -10.74 3.40 15.15
N LYS A 73 -11.91 3.06 15.75
CA LYS A 73 -12.96 4.04 16.02
C LYS A 73 -12.52 5.14 16.99
N LEU A 74 -11.73 4.80 18.02
CA LEU A 74 -11.19 5.81 18.93
C LEU A 74 -10.19 6.72 18.23
N ILE A 75 -9.34 6.18 17.38
CA ILE A 75 -8.42 6.96 16.55
C ILE A 75 -9.21 7.90 15.65
N ASP A 76 -10.25 7.41 14.97
CA ASP A 76 -11.08 8.23 14.07
C ASP A 76 -11.70 9.43 14.82
N LEU A 77 -12.18 9.24 16.05
CA LEU A 77 -12.68 10.34 16.88
C LEU A 77 -11.58 11.34 17.28
N MET A 78 -10.37 10.85 17.57
CA MET A 78 -9.26 11.72 17.96
C MET A 78 -8.70 12.55 16.80
N ILE A 79 -8.77 12.04 15.57
CA ILE A 79 -8.23 12.70 14.39
C ILE A 79 -9.24 13.60 13.67
N GLU A 80 -10.52 13.55 14.04
CA GLU A 80 -11.57 14.39 13.44
C GLU A 80 -11.18 15.88 13.32
N PRO A 81 -10.57 16.54 14.33
CA PRO A 81 -10.13 17.94 14.22
C PRO A 81 -8.94 18.15 13.25
N TYR A 82 -8.27 17.08 12.84
CA TYR A 82 -7.06 17.11 12.00
C TYR A 82 -7.27 16.56 10.59
N GLU A 83 -8.51 16.23 10.21
CA GLU A 83 -8.81 15.56 8.95
C GLU A 83 -8.37 16.40 7.72
N ASP A 84 -8.46 17.73 7.82
CA ASP A 84 -7.98 18.65 6.77
C ASP A 84 -6.46 18.51 6.56
N TYR A 85 -5.69 18.43 7.65
CA TYR A 85 -4.24 18.23 7.57
C TYR A 85 -3.87 16.85 7.05
N ILE A 86 -4.65 15.82 7.43
CA ILE A 86 -4.47 14.45 6.95
C ILE A 86 -4.70 14.40 5.44
N SER A 87 -5.83 14.95 4.98
CA SER A 87 -6.19 15.02 3.55
C SER A 87 -5.15 15.81 2.76
N PHE A 88 -4.64 16.88 3.36
CA PHE A 88 -3.59 17.71 2.78
C PHE A 88 -2.29 16.92 2.57
N LEU A 89 -1.83 16.17 3.56
CA LEU A 89 -0.64 15.33 3.44
C LEU A 89 -0.82 14.15 2.48
N CYS A 90 -2.04 13.64 2.30
CA CYS A 90 -2.33 12.58 1.33
C CYS A 90 -2.11 13.00 -0.13
N GLN A 91 -1.94 14.29 -0.42
CA GLN A 91 -1.56 14.77 -1.75
C GLN A 91 -0.11 14.37 -2.12
N ILE A 92 0.74 14.05 -1.15
CA ILE A 92 2.10 13.56 -1.40
C ILE A 92 2.00 12.12 -1.94
N PRO A 93 2.55 11.83 -3.14
CA PRO A 93 2.51 10.47 -3.69
C PRO A 93 3.07 9.43 -2.73
N GLY A 94 2.28 8.36 -2.52
CA GLY A 94 2.61 7.26 -1.62
C GLY A 94 2.19 7.46 -0.16
N VAL A 95 1.70 8.62 0.24
CA VAL A 95 1.14 8.87 1.57
C VAL A 95 -0.31 8.43 1.60
N SER A 96 -0.62 7.43 2.41
CA SER A 96 -1.98 7.00 2.72
C SER A 96 -2.52 7.74 3.95
N ARG A 97 -3.85 7.69 4.18
CA ARG A 97 -4.49 8.25 5.38
C ARG A 97 -3.79 7.78 6.68
N ASN A 98 -3.54 6.48 6.82
CA ASN A 98 -2.87 5.95 8.00
C ASN A 98 -1.43 6.47 8.14
N SER A 99 -0.70 6.59 7.04
CA SER A 99 0.66 7.16 7.07
C SER A 99 0.64 8.64 7.44
N ALA A 100 -0.35 9.40 6.93
CA ALA A 100 -0.52 10.81 7.30
C ALA A 100 -0.83 10.98 8.79
N ILE A 101 -1.69 10.12 9.36
CA ILE A 101 -1.97 10.10 10.81
C ILE A 101 -0.69 9.86 11.61
N ILE A 102 0.11 8.84 11.23
CA ILE A 102 1.38 8.56 11.91
C ILE A 102 2.34 9.74 11.79
N ILE A 103 2.45 10.35 10.62
CA ILE A 103 3.31 11.52 10.41
C ILE A 103 2.86 12.66 11.33
N LEU A 104 1.58 13.02 11.31
CA LEU A 104 1.04 14.10 12.14
C LEU A 104 1.14 13.83 13.65
N SER A 105 0.92 12.59 14.08
CA SER A 105 1.05 12.22 15.50
C SER A 105 2.48 12.38 16.02
N GLU A 106 3.48 12.22 15.14
CA GLU A 106 4.89 12.33 15.52
C GLU A 106 5.43 13.76 15.40
N ILE A 107 5.05 14.52 14.33
CA ILE A 107 5.61 15.86 14.09
C ILE A 107 4.69 17.00 14.49
N GLY A 108 3.41 16.73 14.78
CA GLY A 108 2.39 17.75 15.02
C GLY A 108 2.06 18.59 13.78
N ILE A 109 1.24 19.62 13.98
CA ILE A 109 0.83 20.57 12.94
C ILE A 109 1.69 21.85 12.97
N ASP A 110 2.25 22.23 14.11
CA ASP A 110 3.08 23.42 14.27
C ASP A 110 4.52 23.12 13.88
N MET A 111 4.90 23.62 12.71
CA MET A 111 6.27 23.44 12.20
C MET A 111 7.28 24.45 12.79
N ASN A 112 6.87 25.45 13.57
CA ASN A 112 7.77 26.39 14.25
C ASN A 112 8.67 25.70 15.28
N GLN A 113 8.25 24.56 15.82
CA GLN A 113 9.08 23.73 16.70
C GLN A 113 10.36 23.21 15.98
N PHE A 114 10.36 23.16 14.66
CA PHE A 114 11.53 22.83 13.86
C PHE A 114 11.98 24.04 13.06
N THR A 115 13.09 24.66 13.45
CA THR A 115 13.59 25.88 12.76
C THR A 115 13.97 25.67 11.30
N THR A 116 14.21 24.43 10.86
CA THR A 116 14.57 24.10 9.48
C THR A 116 14.18 22.68 9.12
N SER A 117 13.95 22.41 7.83
CA SER A 117 13.71 21.05 7.32
C SER A 117 14.88 20.08 7.58
N ARG A 118 16.09 20.59 7.79
CA ARG A 118 17.24 19.77 8.22
C ARG A 118 17.09 19.25 9.63
N ARG A 119 16.54 20.05 10.55
CA ARG A 119 16.35 19.64 11.96
C ARG A 119 15.31 18.54 12.07
N ILE A 120 14.16 18.68 11.43
CA ILE A 120 13.14 17.62 11.44
C ILE A 120 13.67 16.32 10.82
N THR A 121 14.40 16.38 9.71
CA THR A 121 14.98 15.16 9.09
C THR A 121 16.09 14.52 9.92
N SER A 122 16.83 15.31 10.70
CA SER A 122 17.82 14.82 11.66
C SER A 122 17.15 14.18 12.86
N TRP A 123 16.12 14.82 13.40
CA TRP A 123 15.30 14.33 14.50
C TRP A 123 14.62 12.99 14.11
N ALA A 124 14.07 12.89 12.91
CA ALA A 124 13.49 11.65 12.38
C ALA A 124 14.53 10.55 12.07
N GLY A 125 15.83 10.82 12.23
CA GLY A 125 16.88 9.84 11.96
C GLY A 125 17.07 9.50 10.49
N LEU A 126 16.68 10.38 9.56
CA LEU A 126 16.84 10.21 8.12
C LEU A 126 18.09 10.86 7.54
N THR A 127 18.94 11.43 8.40
CA THR A 127 20.23 12.01 8.00
C THR A 127 21.38 11.15 8.52
N PRO A 128 22.50 11.09 7.81
CA PRO A 128 23.70 10.46 8.33
C PRO A 128 24.16 11.17 9.60
N SER A 129 24.53 10.42 10.63
CA SER A 129 25.19 10.98 11.81
C SER A 129 26.57 11.49 11.45
N SER A 130 27.00 12.59 12.07
CA SER A 130 28.37 13.08 11.96
C SER A 130 29.28 12.22 12.83
N ASN A 131 29.84 11.18 12.24
CA ASN A 131 30.84 10.33 12.90
C ASN A 131 32.19 10.55 12.25
N GLN A 132 32.78 11.71 12.56
CA GLN A 132 34.07 12.12 12.06
C GLN A 132 34.99 12.44 13.23
N SER A 133 36.19 11.87 13.22
CA SER A 133 37.23 12.14 14.21
C SER A 133 38.56 12.35 13.47
N ALA A 134 39.29 13.41 13.83
CA ALA A 134 40.58 13.77 13.21
C ALA A 134 40.52 13.82 11.65
N GLY A 135 39.46 14.43 11.09
CA GLY A 135 39.28 14.54 9.64
C GLY A 135 38.83 13.24 8.94
N LYS A 136 38.81 12.09 9.61
CA LYS A 136 38.43 10.80 9.03
C LYS A 136 36.97 10.45 9.35
N LYS A 137 36.12 10.22 8.30
CA LYS A 137 34.76 9.72 8.45
C LYS A 137 34.76 8.25 8.83
N LYS A 138 34.32 7.94 10.07
CA LYS A 138 34.23 6.54 10.58
C LYS A 138 32.96 5.84 10.10
N SER A 139 31.85 6.54 9.91
CA SER A 139 30.58 5.93 9.49
C SER A 139 29.68 6.96 8.80
N VAL A 140 28.84 6.48 7.87
CA VAL A 140 27.75 7.23 7.20
C VAL A 140 26.39 6.63 7.53
N ARG A 141 26.30 5.87 8.63
CA ARG A 141 25.04 5.28 9.07
C ARG A 141 24.10 6.36 9.56
N ILE A 142 22.79 6.18 9.29
CA ILE A 142 21.73 7.01 9.87
C ILE A 142 21.61 6.72 11.36
N SER A 143 21.11 7.69 12.13
CA SER A 143 20.88 7.54 13.57
C SER A 143 19.74 6.53 13.84
N ARG A 144 19.64 6.07 15.09
CA ARG A 144 18.54 5.21 15.56
C ARG A 144 17.28 5.99 15.94
N ALA A 145 17.29 7.32 15.83
CA ALA A 145 16.14 8.17 16.10
C ALA A 145 14.95 7.86 15.19
N GLY A 146 13.77 8.37 15.52
CA GLY A 146 12.54 8.22 14.75
C GLY A 146 12.03 6.76 14.74
N VAL A 147 11.81 6.19 15.92
CA VAL A 147 11.43 4.77 16.08
C VAL A 147 10.14 4.44 15.34
N TYR A 148 9.15 5.33 15.36
CA TYR A 148 7.85 5.15 14.70
C TYR A 148 7.80 5.85 13.34
N LEU A 149 8.24 7.11 13.27
CA LEU A 149 8.17 7.92 12.06
C LEU A 149 9.04 7.37 10.93
N LYS A 150 10.27 6.93 11.22
CA LYS A 150 11.19 6.44 10.19
C LYS A 150 10.71 5.17 9.47
N PRO A 151 10.24 4.12 10.14
CA PRO A 151 9.65 2.96 9.47
C PRO A 151 8.46 3.35 8.58
N CYS A 152 7.54 4.17 9.09
CA CYS A 152 6.39 4.68 8.32
C CYS A 152 6.86 5.40 7.05
N LEU A 153 7.80 6.34 7.15
CA LEU A 153 8.31 7.08 5.99
C LEU A 153 9.07 6.18 4.99
N VAL A 154 9.68 5.09 5.45
CA VAL A 154 10.30 4.10 4.56
C VAL A 154 9.24 3.31 3.81
N GLU A 155 8.16 2.91 4.46
CA GLU A 155 7.00 2.28 3.80
C GLU A 155 6.37 3.21 2.76
N VAL A 156 6.11 4.47 3.14
CA VAL A 156 5.62 5.51 2.23
C VAL A 156 6.57 5.68 1.03
N ALA A 157 7.89 5.67 1.27
CA ALA A 157 8.87 5.75 0.19
C ALA A 157 8.82 4.53 -0.74
N HIS A 158 8.55 3.32 -0.23
CA HIS A 158 8.32 2.14 -1.06
C HIS A 158 7.05 2.28 -1.90
N ALA A 159 5.95 2.75 -1.32
CA ALA A 159 4.71 3.01 -2.03
C ALA A 159 4.90 4.07 -3.13
N ALA A 160 5.51 5.20 -2.79
CA ALA A 160 5.77 6.30 -3.71
C ALA A 160 6.68 5.92 -4.90
N VAL A 161 7.67 5.07 -4.67
CA VAL A 161 8.56 4.57 -5.74
C VAL A 161 7.85 3.60 -6.68
N ASN A 162 6.86 2.86 -6.18
CA ASN A 162 6.08 1.90 -6.96
C ASN A 162 4.82 2.53 -7.59
N ASP A 163 4.51 3.77 -7.26
CA ASP A 163 3.39 4.49 -7.85
C ASP A 163 3.69 4.83 -9.32
N LYS A 164 2.92 4.21 -10.21
CA LYS A 164 3.04 4.41 -11.66
C LYS A 164 2.32 5.68 -12.14
N SER A 165 1.38 6.18 -11.36
CA SER A 165 0.62 7.39 -11.68
C SER A 165 1.47 8.65 -11.48
N HIS A 166 2.37 8.61 -10.47
CA HIS A 166 3.24 9.72 -10.10
C HIS A 166 4.71 9.31 -10.10
N PRO A 167 5.38 9.27 -11.26
CA PRO A 167 6.73 8.71 -11.41
C PRO A 167 7.85 9.56 -10.79
N TYR A 168 7.55 10.71 -10.20
CA TYR A 168 8.54 11.63 -9.62
C TYR A 168 9.51 10.94 -8.66
N TYR A 169 8.99 10.23 -7.64
CA TYR A 169 9.84 9.55 -6.66
C TYR A 169 10.53 8.31 -7.26
N ALA A 170 9.91 7.60 -8.20
CA ALA A 170 10.52 6.49 -8.92
C ALA A 170 11.76 6.94 -9.71
N ASN A 171 11.65 8.05 -10.43
CA ASN A 171 12.77 8.62 -11.21
C ASN A 171 13.92 9.06 -10.32
N LYS A 172 13.62 9.74 -9.21
CA LYS A 172 14.62 10.12 -8.21
C LYS A 172 15.29 8.91 -7.55
N PHE A 173 14.49 7.90 -7.19
CA PHE A 173 15.00 6.65 -6.66
C PHE A 173 15.96 5.98 -7.63
N ASN A 174 15.61 5.87 -8.90
CA ASN A 174 16.44 5.26 -9.93
C ASN A 174 17.78 5.97 -10.10
N LYS A 175 17.79 7.33 -10.11
CA LYS A 175 19.02 8.13 -10.17
C LYS A 175 19.92 7.88 -8.95
N ILE A 176 19.35 7.78 -7.75
CA ILE A 176 20.11 7.59 -6.51
C ILE A 176 20.56 6.13 -6.35
N SER A 177 19.70 5.17 -6.68
CA SER A 177 19.97 3.74 -6.48
C SER A 177 21.13 3.23 -7.32
N LYS A 178 21.27 3.72 -8.57
CA LYS A 178 22.41 3.41 -9.44
C LYS A 178 23.76 3.78 -8.81
N ARG A 179 23.81 4.88 -8.04
CA ARG A 179 25.06 5.42 -7.46
C ARG A 179 25.30 4.97 -6.01
N ARG A 180 24.23 4.83 -5.22
CA ARG A 180 24.31 4.63 -3.75
C ARG A 180 23.70 3.34 -3.24
N GLY A 181 23.04 2.56 -4.11
CA GLY A 181 22.33 1.33 -3.80
C GLY A 181 20.91 1.57 -3.28
N LYS A 182 20.06 0.53 -3.41
CA LYS A 182 18.61 0.60 -3.15
C LYS A 182 18.26 1.05 -1.72
N LYS A 183 18.89 0.47 -0.69
CA LYS A 183 18.59 0.80 0.72
C LYS A 183 18.79 2.28 1.04
N ARG A 184 19.90 2.87 0.55
CA ARG A 184 20.18 4.30 0.74
C ARG A 184 19.25 5.19 -0.10
N ALA A 185 18.83 4.73 -1.27
CA ALA A 185 17.88 5.42 -2.12
C ALA A 185 16.51 5.54 -1.43
N TYR A 186 15.97 4.49 -0.82
CA TYR A 186 14.72 4.56 -0.06
C TYR A 186 14.79 5.55 1.11
N ILE A 187 15.87 5.55 1.87
CA ILE A 187 16.07 6.55 2.94
C ILE A 187 16.11 7.98 2.38
N ALA A 188 16.71 8.18 1.22
CA ALA A 188 16.75 9.49 0.57
C ALA A 188 15.37 9.95 0.09
N ILE A 189 14.53 9.03 -0.42
CA ILE A 189 13.14 9.33 -0.78
C ILE A 189 12.31 9.60 0.48
N ALA A 190 12.40 8.77 1.53
CA ALA A 190 11.73 9.00 2.81
C ALA A 190 12.06 10.39 3.38
N ARG A 191 13.33 10.80 3.32
CA ARG A 191 13.74 12.16 3.70
C ARG A 191 13.07 13.23 2.84
N LYS A 192 12.98 13.04 1.51
CA LYS A 192 12.31 14.01 0.62
C LYS A 192 10.82 14.13 0.92
N ILE A 193 10.16 13.04 1.23
CA ILE A 193 8.75 13.02 1.63
C ILE A 193 8.56 13.81 2.93
N LEU A 194 9.40 13.58 3.95
CA LEU A 194 9.32 14.34 5.19
C LEU A 194 9.59 15.83 4.99
N VAL A 195 10.53 16.20 4.11
CA VAL A 195 10.79 17.60 3.76
C VAL A 195 9.59 18.21 3.05
N ALA A 196 8.95 17.49 2.15
CA ALA A 196 7.72 17.95 1.50
C ALA A 196 6.59 18.16 2.53
N ALA A 197 6.34 17.19 3.41
CA ALA A 197 5.35 17.33 4.48
C ALA A 197 5.64 18.55 5.39
N TYR A 198 6.89 18.76 5.77
CA TYR A 198 7.32 19.93 6.54
C TYR A 198 6.99 21.26 5.83
N HIS A 199 7.34 21.40 4.55
CA HIS A 199 7.05 22.62 3.82
C HIS A 199 5.56 22.84 3.60
N MET A 200 4.82 21.80 3.24
CA MET A 200 3.36 21.86 3.10
C MET A 200 2.69 22.35 4.38
N LEU A 201 3.05 21.79 5.54
CA LEU A 201 2.49 22.21 6.83
C LEU A 201 2.93 23.61 7.25
N LEU A 202 4.14 24.05 6.85
CA LEU A 202 4.67 25.37 7.18
C LEU A 202 4.05 26.47 6.31
N THR A 203 3.91 26.23 5.00
CA THR A 203 3.48 27.26 4.03
C THR A 203 2.01 27.17 3.65
N GLY A 204 1.35 26.04 3.89
CA GLY A 204 -0.01 25.78 3.41
C GLY A 204 -0.09 25.49 1.91
N GLU A 205 1.03 25.37 1.21
CA GLU A 205 1.06 25.09 -0.22
C GLU A 205 0.88 23.61 -0.53
N ILE A 206 0.18 23.31 -1.62
CA ILE A 206 -0.01 21.94 -2.10
C ILE A 206 1.32 21.31 -2.53
N TRP A 207 1.37 19.96 -2.55
CA TRP A 207 2.56 19.24 -3.01
C TRP A 207 2.92 19.62 -4.46
N ASN A 208 3.96 20.42 -4.61
CA ASN A 208 4.48 20.85 -5.91
C ASN A 208 6.00 21.04 -5.80
N PRO A 209 6.82 20.00 -5.97
CA PRO A 209 8.26 20.12 -5.90
C PRO A 209 8.80 20.95 -7.07
N ALA A 210 9.69 21.93 -6.79
CA ALA A 210 10.24 22.85 -7.78
C ALA A 210 10.91 22.17 -8.99
N ASP A 211 11.37 20.92 -8.83
CA ASP A 211 11.98 20.12 -9.89
C ASP A 211 11.03 19.06 -10.49
N LEU A 212 9.70 19.26 -10.36
CA LEU A 212 8.71 18.31 -10.88
C LEU A 212 8.82 18.18 -12.41
N SER A 213 8.93 19.29 -13.13
CA SER A 213 9.05 19.33 -14.58
C SER A 213 10.32 18.65 -15.12
N GLU A 214 11.42 18.69 -14.37
CA GLU A 214 12.68 18.03 -14.75
C GLU A 214 12.64 16.51 -14.59
N VAL A 215 11.67 15.99 -13.83
CA VAL A 215 11.59 14.58 -13.43
C VAL A 215 10.41 13.90 -14.08
N GLU A 216 9.51 14.63 -14.71
CA GLU A 216 8.38 14.04 -15.44
C GLU A 216 8.85 13.11 -16.55
N THR A 217 8.15 12.00 -16.70
CA THR A 217 8.38 11.09 -17.83
C THR A 217 7.96 11.80 -19.12
N PRO A 218 8.72 11.64 -20.20
CA PRO A 218 8.31 12.17 -21.50
C PRO A 218 6.86 11.81 -21.81
N VAL A 219 6.12 12.73 -22.39
CA VAL A 219 4.70 12.57 -22.73
C VAL A 219 4.44 11.27 -23.48
N GLU A 220 5.37 10.86 -24.33
CA GLU A 220 5.32 9.59 -25.09
C GLU A 220 5.30 8.35 -24.18
N GLN A 221 6.11 8.32 -23.12
CA GLN A 221 6.14 7.19 -22.18
C GLN A 221 4.86 7.16 -21.32
N ARG A 222 4.36 8.33 -20.95
CA ARG A 222 3.09 8.49 -20.20
C ARG A 222 1.92 8.02 -21.08
N LEU A 223 1.87 8.42 -22.34
CA LEU A 223 0.89 7.96 -23.32
C LEU A 223 0.96 6.45 -23.56
N LYS A 224 2.16 5.89 -23.68
CA LYS A 224 2.35 4.44 -23.82
C LYS A 224 1.81 3.67 -22.63
N TYR A 225 2.05 4.16 -21.42
CA TYR A 225 1.54 3.55 -20.18
C TYR A 225 0.01 3.61 -20.11
N VAL A 226 -0.58 4.79 -20.37
CA VAL A 226 -2.04 4.97 -20.38
C VAL A 226 -2.70 4.09 -21.45
N LYS A 227 -2.13 4.02 -22.66
CA LYS A 227 -2.63 3.14 -23.73
C LYS A 227 -2.57 1.66 -23.35
N ASN A 228 -1.53 1.22 -22.64
CA ASN A 228 -1.42 -0.17 -22.21
C ASN A 228 -2.43 -0.52 -21.10
N ASN A 229 -2.66 0.39 -20.16
CA ASN A 229 -3.69 0.21 -19.13
C ASN A 229 -5.08 0.16 -19.78
N LEU A 230 -5.38 1.11 -20.67
CA LEU A 230 -6.65 1.14 -21.39
C LEU A 230 -6.91 -0.16 -22.17
N LYS A 231 -5.89 -0.72 -22.82
CA LYS A 231 -6.01 -2.04 -23.49
C LYS A 231 -6.33 -3.16 -22.50
N SER A 232 -5.73 -3.15 -21.31
CA SER A 232 -6.00 -4.14 -20.27
C SER A 232 -7.42 -4.00 -19.73
N ASP A 233 -7.88 -2.76 -19.51
CA ASP A 233 -9.20 -2.48 -18.99
C ASP A 233 -10.30 -2.82 -20.02
N ILE A 234 -10.10 -2.46 -21.29
CA ILE A 234 -10.99 -2.87 -22.39
C ILE A 234 -11.07 -4.40 -22.48
N LYS A 235 -9.94 -5.10 -22.38
CA LYS A 235 -9.95 -6.56 -22.40
C LYS A 235 -10.75 -7.15 -21.25
N GLN A 236 -10.61 -6.61 -20.04
CA GLN A 236 -11.41 -7.04 -18.88
C GLN A 236 -12.91 -6.78 -19.05
N LEU A 237 -13.28 -5.64 -19.64
CA LEU A 237 -14.68 -5.31 -19.93
C LEU A 237 -15.30 -6.25 -20.96
N LEU A 238 -14.55 -6.62 -22.00
CA LEU A 238 -14.97 -7.62 -22.98
C LEU A 238 -15.08 -9.02 -22.36
N ASP A 239 -14.16 -9.39 -21.47
CA ASP A 239 -14.19 -10.68 -20.77
C ASP A 239 -15.40 -10.80 -19.80
N ILE A 240 -15.93 -9.66 -19.31
CA ILE A 240 -17.15 -9.57 -18.48
C ILE A 240 -18.43 -9.63 -19.33
N GLY A 241 -18.31 -9.48 -20.68
CA GLY A 241 -19.45 -9.61 -21.61
C GLY A 241 -19.97 -8.32 -22.19
N LEU A 242 -19.30 -7.17 -22.00
CA LEU A 242 -19.64 -5.96 -22.73
C LEU A 242 -19.30 -6.09 -24.21
N THR A 243 -20.18 -5.58 -25.06
CA THR A 243 -19.94 -5.54 -26.51
C THR A 243 -19.09 -4.34 -26.92
N VAL A 244 -18.43 -4.44 -28.06
CA VAL A 244 -17.63 -3.33 -28.61
C VAL A 244 -18.48 -2.09 -28.88
N GLU A 245 -19.75 -2.29 -29.24
CA GLU A 245 -20.71 -1.20 -29.50
C GLU A 245 -21.05 -0.44 -28.23
N GLU A 246 -21.31 -1.13 -27.12
CA GLU A 246 -21.57 -0.52 -25.81
C GLU A 246 -20.36 0.27 -25.30
N LEU A 247 -19.15 -0.26 -25.45
CA LEU A 247 -17.91 0.43 -25.10
C LEU A 247 -17.72 1.72 -25.92
N THR A 248 -18.03 1.67 -27.21
CA THR A 248 -17.93 2.85 -28.09
C THR A 248 -18.93 3.93 -27.68
N LEU A 249 -20.13 3.54 -27.32
CA LEU A 249 -21.18 4.44 -26.85
C LEU A 249 -20.81 5.12 -25.52
N MET A 250 -20.25 4.36 -24.57
CA MET A 250 -19.75 4.89 -23.31
C MET A 250 -18.61 5.90 -23.49
N ILE A 251 -17.69 5.64 -24.42
CA ILE A 251 -16.59 6.56 -24.74
C ILE A 251 -17.14 7.86 -25.35
N GLN A 252 -18.10 7.79 -26.27
CA GLN A 252 -18.71 8.97 -26.90
C GLN A 252 -19.47 9.82 -25.89
N GLN A 253 -20.22 9.21 -24.98
CA GLN A 253 -20.94 9.92 -23.92
C GLN A 253 -19.99 10.68 -22.98
N ASN A 254 -18.90 10.03 -22.55
CA ASN A 254 -17.88 10.66 -21.71
C ASN A 254 -17.09 11.76 -22.43
N ALA A 255 -16.81 11.60 -23.72
CA ALA A 255 -16.14 12.63 -24.52
C ALA A 255 -16.99 13.91 -24.65
N ASN A 256 -18.31 13.77 -24.77
CA ASN A 256 -19.24 14.91 -24.82
C ASN A 256 -19.31 15.65 -23.48
N ILE A 257 -19.22 14.96 -22.34
CA ILE A 257 -19.20 15.58 -21.01
C ILE A 257 -17.92 16.40 -20.80
N ILE A 258 -16.77 15.89 -21.27
CA ILE A 258 -15.47 16.59 -21.14
C ILE A 258 -15.37 17.80 -22.08
N ALA A 259 -16.02 17.74 -23.25
CA ALA A 259 -16.03 18.86 -24.22
C ALA A 259 -16.95 20.02 -23.79
N THR A 260 -17.82 19.81 -22.80
CA THR A 260 -18.76 20.83 -22.27
C THR A 260 -18.30 21.46 -20.95
N GLN A 261 -17.14 21.09 -20.41
CA GLN A 261 -16.42 21.71 -19.30
C GLN A 261 -15.21 22.53 -19.80
#